data_d85d4d9f520b21365f77f55228633a89
#
_entry.id   d85d4d9f520b21365f77f55228633a89
#
_cell.length_a   1.000
_cell.length_b   1.000
_cell.length_c   1.000
_cell.angle_alpha   90.00
_cell.angle_beta   90.00
_cell.angle_gamma   90.00
#
_symmetry.space_group_name_H-M   'P 1'
#
loop_
_entity.id
_entity.type
_entity.pdbx_description
1 polymer ?
#
loop_
_entity_poly.entity_id
_entity_poly.type
_entity_poly.pdbx_seq_one_letter_code
_entity_poly.pdbx_strand_id
1 'polypeptide(L)'
;MRKVLITGTGGNLGGKLVHTFAKVPWCEKVVAVARPSSFADGRFANIEKVEPLPLELTSASDGEIGEAVALADTIVHFAVVNALPDATWEEAASSFMMTSRLLFAARDRGLKRFVFASSNHAVGALKEVHETLAPGSLTAERVAPGTHWETLDGCMIGYGYGSAKIFTERMCVAAAQRDGLSTVSIRIGWCQVGENLPHTLNAGGNPKLSADKQESKSSNSDLRWFRNMWLSNRDFDNLFERAVLADAANWPQPGIVINGVSANSGMAWEIETAKQLIGYRPQDDVWS
;
A
#
# COMPACT_ATOMS: atom_id res chain seq x y z
N MET A 1 9.35 18.90 -11.87
CA MET A 1 9.94 18.03 -10.85
C MET A 1 8.99 17.95 -9.67
N ARG A 2 9.04 16.89 -8.85
CA ARG A 2 8.14 16.68 -7.71
C ARG A 2 8.93 16.50 -6.42
N LYS A 3 8.45 17.08 -5.33
CA LYS A 3 8.88 16.76 -3.97
C LYS A 3 7.88 15.80 -3.37
N VAL A 4 8.34 14.64 -2.93
CA VAL A 4 7.45 13.57 -2.46
C VAL A 4 7.72 13.27 -0.99
N LEU A 5 6.69 13.37 -0.16
CA LEU A 5 6.73 12.89 1.21
C LEU A 5 6.26 11.43 1.23
N ILE A 6 7.09 10.54 1.74
CA ILE A 6 6.77 9.12 1.88
C ILE A 6 6.73 8.79 3.37
N THR A 7 5.60 8.28 3.86
CA THR A 7 5.48 7.84 5.25
C THR A 7 5.64 6.33 5.38
N GLY A 8 5.98 5.86 6.58
CA GLY A 8 6.19 4.43 6.81
C GLY A 8 7.49 3.90 6.19
N THR A 9 8.47 4.78 6.00
CA THR A 9 9.75 4.44 5.33
C THR A 9 10.64 3.51 6.14
N GLY A 10 10.35 3.31 7.43
CA GLY A 10 10.97 2.26 8.24
C GLY A 10 10.54 0.84 7.85
N GLY A 11 9.41 0.69 7.16
CA GLY A 11 8.88 -0.60 6.68
C GLY A 11 9.43 -1.00 5.31
N ASN A 12 9.03 -2.21 4.87
CA ASN A 12 9.46 -2.79 3.59
C ASN A 12 9.10 -1.90 2.39
N LEU A 13 7.81 -1.59 2.20
CA LEU A 13 7.31 -0.91 1.01
C LEU A 13 7.76 0.55 0.94
N GLY A 14 7.60 1.29 2.06
CA GLY A 14 8.06 2.67 2.12
C GLY A 14 9.55 2.81 1.90
N GLY A 15 10.36 1.91 2.50
CA GLY A 15 11.79 1.87 2.30
C GLY A 15 12.20 1.59 0.86
N LYS A 16 11.57 0.63 0.20
CA LYS A 16 11.79 0.35 -1.24
C LYS A 16 11.54 1.59 -2.09
N LEU A 17 10.38 2.23 -1.88
CA LEU A 17 10.00 3.39 -2.69
C LEU A 17 10.94 4.59 -2.51
N VAL A 18 11.49 4.82 -1.30
CA VAL A 18 12.52 5.85 -1.09
C VAL A 18 13.72 5.62 -2.00
N HIS A 19 14.24 4.39 -2.06
CA HIS A 19 15.38 4.06 -2.92
C HIS A 19 15.07 4.21 -4.42
N THR A 20 13.86 3.89 -4.83
CA THR A 20 13.39 4.04 -6.21
C THR A 20 13.27 5.51 -6.59
N PHE A 21 12.57 6.31 -5.78
CA PHE A 21 12.32 7.72 -6.11
C PHE A 21 13.57 8.60 -6.01
N ALA A 22 14.53 8.23 -5.18
CA ALA A 22 15.83 8.92 -5.15
C ALA A 22 16.59 8.88 -6.49
N LYS A 23 16.35 7.84 -7.32
CA LYS A 23 17.09 7.61 -8.58
C LYS A 23 16.39 8.17 -9.81
N VAL A 24 15.10 8.48 -9.73
CA VAL A 24 14.36 8.93 -10.92
C VAL A 24 14.52 10.42 -11.17
N PRO A 25 14.64 10.83 -12.45
CA PRO A 25 14.95 12.24 -12.78
C PRO A 25 13.79 13.21 -12.48
N TRP A 26 12.55 12.75 -12.48
CA TRP A 26 11.39 13.61 -12.19
C TRP A 26 11.23 13.95 -10.71
N CYS A 27 11.84 13.14 -9.80
CA CYS A 27 11.81 13.40 -8.37
C CYS A 27 12.94 14.35 -7.98
N GLU A 28 12.57 15.50 -7.43
CA GLU A 28 13.51 16.51 -6.93
C GLU A 28 14.01 16.15 -5.53
N LYS A 29 13.05 15.71 -4.67
CA LYS A 29 13.31 15.44 -3.25
C LYS A 29 12.36 14.38 -2.73
N VAL A 30 12.87 13.49 -1.88
CA VAL A 30 12.10 12.54 -1.07
C VAL A 30 12.23 12.94 0.39
N VAL A 31 11.12 13.28 1.04
CA VAL A 31 11.05 13.42 2.50
C VAL A 31 10.62 12.08 3.09
N ALA A 32 11.55 11.39 3.71
CA ALA A 32 11.34 10.04 4.23
C ALA A 32 10.89 10.08 5.69
N VAL A 33 9.59 9.88 5.95
CA VAL A 33 8.99 9.96 7.29
C VAL A 33 8.85 8.57 7.90
N ALA A 34 9.40 8.39 9.09
CA ALA A 34 9.22 7.21 9.94
C ALA A 34 9.44 7.55 11.41
N ARG A 35 9.15 6.60 12.28
CA ARG A 35 9.46 6.72 13.70
C ARG A 35 10.95 6.98 13.94
N PRO A 36 11.33 7.77 14.94
CA PRO A 36 12.75 8.08 15.23
C PRO A 36 13.65 6.84 15.30
N SER A 37 13.16 5.76 15.92
CA SER A 37 13.89 4.49 16.01
C SER A 37 14.24 3.84 14.66
N SER A 38 13.50 4.17 13.60
CA SER A 38 13.76 3.65 12.24
C SER A 38 14.97 4.27 11.55
N PHE A 39 15.52 5.35 12.12
CA PHE A 39 16.68 6.06 11.60
C PHE A 39 17.94 5.91 12.49
N ALA A 40 17.86 5.11 13.54
CA ALA A 40 18.97 4.94 14.49
C ALA A 40 20.23 4.34 13.85
N ASP A 41 20.09 3.59 12.77
CA ASP A 41 21.18 3.01 11.97
C ASP A 41 21.72 3.94 10.86
N GLY A 42 21.26 5.19 10.82
CA GLY A 42 21.62 6.15 9.74
C GLY A 42 20.93 5.88 8.40
N ARG A 43 19.84 5.12 8.41
CA ARG A 43 19.07 4.81 7.19
C ARG A 43 18.77 6.08 6.40
N PHE A 44 19.07 6.05 5.08
CA PHE A 44 18.89 7.11 4.10
C PHE A 44 19.78 8.36 4.26
N ALA A 45 20.63 8.47 5.29
CA ALA A 45 21.41 9.69 5.59
C ALA A 45 22.38 10.11 4.45
N ASN A 46 22.80 9.14 3.61
CA ASN A 46 23.78 9.40 2.53
C ASN A 46 23.17 9.18 1.13
N ILE A 47 21.84 9.18 1.00
CA ILE A 47 21.20 9.04 -0.29
C ILE A 47 20.87 10.43 -0.84
N GLU A 48 21.45 10.77 -1.99
CA GLU A 48 21.14 12.01 -2.69
C GLU A 48 19.63 12.18 -2.86
N LYS A 49 19.13 13.40 -2.70
CA LYS A 49 17.71 13.80 -2.77
C LYS A 49 16.83 13.26 -1.62
N VAL A 50 17.34 12.48 -0.68
CA VAL A 50 16.56 11.98 0.44
C VAL A 50 16.82 12.77 1.72
N GLU A 51 15.75 13.27 2.32
CA GLU A 51 15.77 13.91 3.63
C GLU A 51 15.02 13.01 4.63
N PRO A 52 15.74 12.34 5.56
CA PRO A 52 15.11 11.63 6.67
C PRO A 52 14.39 12.61 7.60
N LEU A 53 13.13 12.34 7.90
CA LEU A 53 12.33 13.12 8.84
C LEU A 53 11.80 12.21 9.95
N PRO A 54 12.47 12.16 11.11
CA PRO A 54 12.00 11.40 12.26
C PRO A 54 10.72 12.02 12.82
N LEU A 55 9.57 11.34 12.62
CA LEU A 55 8.26 11.80 13.10
C LEU A 55 7.37 10.61 13.43
N GLU A 56 6.90 10.55 14.69
CA GLU A 56 5.90 9.56 15.10
C GLU A 56 4.49 10.10 14.84
N LEU A 57 3.91 9.71 13.71
CA LEU A 57 2.65 10.27 13.23
C LEU A 57 1.45 10.04 14.15
N THR A 58 1.48 9.01 15.00
CA THR A 58 0.38 8.71 15.92
C THR A 58 0.32 9.69 17.08
N SER A 59 1.46 10.22 17.52
CA SER A 59 1.58 11.15 18.64
C SER A 59 1.94 12.58 18.24
N ALA A 60 2.35 12.81 17.00
CA ALA A 60 2.66 14.14 16.49
C ALA A 60 1.48 15.10 16.61
N SER A 61 1.74 16.36 16.89
CA SER A 61 0.74 17.43 16.84
C SER A 61 0.30 17.71 15.39
N ASP A 62 -0.85 18.36 15.21
CA ASP A 62 -1.30 18.79 13.87
C ASP A 62 -0.34 19.83 13.26
N GLY A 63 0.34 20.62 14.10
CA GLY A 63 1.39 21.55 13.68
C GLY A 63 2.58 20.81 13.05
N GLU A 64 3.13 19.80 13.73
CA GLU A 64 4.27 18.99 13.23
C GLU A 64 3.90 18.24 11.95
N ILE A 65 2.69 17.69 11.87
CA ILE A 65 2.18 17.06 10.63
C ILE A 65 2.10 18.10 9.51
N GLY A 66 1.56 19.30 9.80
CA GLY A 66 1.46 20.38 8.83
C GLY A 66 2.82 20.88 8.34
N GLU A 67 3.83 20.96 9.19
CA GLU A 67 5.20 21.31 8.83
C GLU A 67 5.83 20.24 7.93
N ALA A 68 5.68 18.96 8.28
CA ALA A 68 6.16 17.85 7.45
C ALA A 68 5.53 17.88 6.05
N VAL A 69 4.21 18.06 5.97
CA VAL A 69 3.45 18.12 4.70
C VAL A 69 3.88 19.30 3.83
N ALA A 70 4.23 20.43 4.43
CA ALA A 70 4.70 21.62 3.70
C ALA A 70 6.01 21.41 2.92
N LEU A 71 6.76 20.34 3.22
CA LEU A 71 8.02 20.00 2.53
C LEU A 71 7.81 19.33 1.17
N ALA A 72 6.57 19.01 0.78
CA ALA A 72 6.30 18.21 -0.41
C ALA A 72 5.09 18.71 -1.23
N ASP A 73 5.01 18.26 -2.48
CA ASP A 73 3.89 18.50 -3.41
C ASP A 73 2.91 17.32 -3.43
N THR A 74 3.42 16.15 -3.05
CA THR A 74 2.70 14.87 -3.13
C THR A 74 3.04 14.02 -1.90
N ILE A 75 2.05 13.31 -1.39
CA ILE A 75 2.24 12.34 -0.31
C ILE A 75 2.02 10.93 -0.84
N VAL A 76 2.90 10.00 -0.44
CA VAL A 76 2.69 8.55 -0.55
C VAL A 76 2.67 7.98 0.86
N HIS A 77 1.51 7.48 1.28
CA HIS A 77 1.26 7.12 2.67
C HIS A 77 1.23 5.59 2.86
N PHE A 78 2.31 5.03 3.43
CA PHE A 78 2.40 3.62 3.82
C PHE A 78 2.27 3.39 5.32
N ALA A 79 2.43 4.43 6.14
CA ALA A 79 2.42 4.26 7.58
C ALA A 79 1.10 3.62 8.07
N VAL A 80 1.22 2.69 8.98
CA VAL A 80 0.14 1.98 9.64
C VAL A 80 0.63 1.55 11.03
N VAL A 81 -0.26 1.48 12.00
CA VAL A 81 0.10 1.09 13.38
C VAL A 81 0.49 -0.39 13.43
N ASN A 82 -0.39 -1.25 12.89
CA ASN A 82 -0.13 -2.66 12.73
C ASN A 82 -0.61 -3.11 11.33
N ALA A 83 0.30 -3.68 10.53
CA ALA A 83 0.00 -4.16 9.17
C ALA A 83 -0.31 -5.66 9.13
N LEU A 84 -0.34 -6.32 10.29
CA LEU A 84 -0.55 -7.75 10.39
C LEU A 84 -2.06 -8.08 10.49
N PRO A 85 -2.44 -9.31 10.17
CA PRO A 85 -3.83 -9.76 10.24
C PRO A 85 -4.45 -9.72 11.63
N ASP A 86 -3.61 -9.80 12.67
CA ASP A 86 -3.99 -9.73 14.08
C ASP A 86 -4.23 -8.30 14.60
N ALA A 87 -4.17 -7.30 13.74
CA ALA A 87 -4.41 -5.91 14.13
C ALA A 87 -5.75 -5.76 14.86
N THR A 88 -5.69 -5.19 16.06
CA THR A 88 -6.87 -4.93 16.88
C THR A 88 -7.72 -3.80 16.29
N TRP A 89 -8.95 -3.65 16.77
CA TRP A 89 -9.81 -2.53 16.36
C TRP A 89 -9.24 -1.16 16.76
N GLU A 90 -8.55 -1.09 17.90
CA GLU A 90 -7.89 0.13 18.38
C GLU A 90 -6.70 0.52 17.49
N GLU A 91 -5.89 -0.44 17.06
CA GLU A 91 -4.79 -0.23 16.13
C GLU A 91 -5.32 0.18 14.74
N ALA A 92 -6.41 -0.44 14.30
CA ALA A 92 -7.11 -0.10 13.07
C ALA A 92 -7.67 1.34 13.12
N ALA A 93 -8.33 1.73 14.21
CA ALA A 93 -8.83 3.07 14.44
C ALA A 93 -7.69 4.10 14.49
N SER A 94 -6.59 3.79 15.18
CA SER A 94 -5.41 4.66 15.26
C SER A 94 -4.79 4.87 13.87
N SER A 95 -4.72 3.85 13.04
CA SER A 95 -4.23 3.94 11.65
C SER A 95 -5.13 4.84 10.80
N PHE A 96 -6.45 4.72 10.94
CA PHE A 96 -7.42 5.57 10.26
C PHE A 96 -7.28 7.04 10.70
N MET A 97 -7.20 7.30 12.01
CA MET A 97 -7.05 8.66 12.55
C MET A 97 -5.75 9.30 12.08
N MET A 98 -4.63 8.59 12.12
CA MET A 98 -3.33 9.04 11.60
C MET A 98 -3.45 9.46 10.12
N THR A 99 -4.07 8.62 9.28
CA THR A 99 -4.26 8.92 7.86
C THR A 99 -5.18 10.11 7.64
N SER A 100 -6.24 10.25 8.44
CA SER A 100 -7.17 11.38 8.37
C SER A 100 -6.46 12.72 8.61
N ARG A 101 -5.64 12.78 9.66
CA ARG A 101 -4.88 13.99 10.00
C ARG A 101 -3.91 14.37 8.88
N LEU A 102 -3.19 13.39 8.33
CA LEU A 102 -2.26 13.62 7.22
C LEU A 102 -2.97 14.08 5.94
N LEU A 103 -4.12 13.45 5.61
CA LEU A 103 -4.93 13.81 4.45
C LEU A 103 -5.48 15.24 4.57
N PHE A 104 -5.99 15.63 5.75
CA PHE A 104 -6.49 16.97 5.98
C PHE A 104 -5.37 18.01 6.00
N ALA A 105 -4.21 17.71 6.56
CA ALA A 105 -3.04 18.57 6.45
C ALA A 105 -2.61 18.77 4.98
N ALA A 106 -2.64 17.72 4.17
CA ALA A 106 -2.35 17.80 2.73
C ALA A 106 -3.34 18.73 2.00
N ARG A 107 -4.63 18.61 2.29
CA ARG A 107 -5.68 19.50 1.79
C ARG A 107 -5.41 20.96 2.18
N ASP A 108 -5.20 21.22 3.47
CA ASP A 108 -5.05 22.58 4.03
C ASP A 108 -3.79 23.28 3.51
N ARG A 109 -2.78 22.51 3.14
CA ARG A 109 -1.55 23.00 2.48
C ARG A 109 -1.66 23.08 0.96
N GLY A 110 -2.81 22.71 0.37
CA GLY A 110 -3.07 22.79 -1.06
C GLY A 110 -2.27 21.81 -1.91
N LEU A 111 -1.87 20.66 -1.36
CA LEU A 111 -1.21 19.60 -2.12
C LEU A 111 -2.14 19.12 -3.23
N LYS A 112 -1.55 18.61 -4.32
CA LYS A 112 -2.31 18.18 -5.50
C LYS A 112 -2.57 16.70 -5.53
N ARG A 113 -1.76 15.91 -4.81
CA ARG A 113 -1.85 14.44 -4.86
C ARG A 113 -1.62 13.80 -3.50
N PHE A 114 -2.51 12.86 -3.17
CA PHE A 114 -2.36 11.94 -2.04
C PHE A 114 -2.49 10.50 -2.53
N VAL A 115 -1.43 9.71 -2.41
CA VAL A 115 -1.42 8.29 -2.74
C VAL A 115 -1.48 7.48 -1.45
N PHE A 116 -2.54 6.71 -1.30
CA PHE A 116 -2.78 5.89 -0.10
C PHE A 116 -2.47 4.41 -0.40
N ALA A 117 -1.60 3.83 0.41
CA ALA A 117 -1.34 2.40 0.42
C ALA A 117 -2.50 1.65 1.11
N SER A 118 -3.53 1.33 0.33
CA SER A 118 -4.56 0.37 0.74
C SER A 118 -4.02 -1.06 0.65
N SER A 119 -4.88 -2.05 0.73
CA SER A 119 -4.46 -3.45 0.83
C SER A 119 -5.42 -4.39 0.13
N ASN A 120 -4.90 -5.52 -0.38
CA ASN A 120 -5.70 -6.66 -0.82
C ASN A 120 -6.61 -7.22 0.30
N HIS A 121 -6.31 -6.94 1.58
CA HIS A 121 -7.17 -7.31 2.70
C HIS A 121 -8.55 -6.63 2.67
N ALA A 122 -8.75 -5.64 1.82
CA ALA A 122 -10.07 -5.08 1.50
C ALA A 122 -11.03 -6.13 0.88
N VAL A 123 -10.49 -7.19 0.29
CA VAL A 123 -11.24 -8.32 -0.29
C VAL A 123 -10.81 -9.67 0.30
N GLY A 124 -10.16 -9.65 1.44
CA GLY A 124 -9.49 -10.82 2.04
C GLY A 124 -10.40 -12.00 2.37
N ALA A 125 -11.68 -11.76 2.74
CA ALA A 125 -12.63 -12.84 3.00
C ALA A 125 -12.96 -13.69 1.73
N LEU A 126 -12.68 -13.16 0.54
CA LEU A 126 -12.88 -13.90 -0.71
C LEU A 126 -11.80 -14.96 -0.97
N LYS A 127 -10.78 -15.02 -0.12
CA LYS A 127 -9.78 -16.09 -0.15
C LYS A 127 -10.43 -17.48 -0.09
N GLU A 128 -11.46 -17.64 0.73
CA GLU A 128 -12.14 -18.94 0.93
C GLU A 128 -12.91 -19.44 -0.31
N VAL A 129 -13.22 -18.53 -1.24
CA VAL A 129 -13.98 -18.84 -2.46
C VAL A 129 -13.24 -18.46 -3.73
N HIS A 130 -11.94 -18.19 -3.63
CA HIS A 130 -11.17 -17.60 -4.72
C HIS A 130 -11.12 -18.46 -5.99
N GLU A 131 -11.22 -19.77 -5.87
CA GLU A 131 -11.25 -20.69 -7.02
C GLU A 131 -12.50 -20.53 -7.89
N THR A 132 -13.56 -19.94 -7.33
CA THR A 132 -14.81 -19.66 -8.06
C THR A 132 -14.83 -18.27 -8.70
N LEU A 133 -13.82 -17.45 -8.44
CA LEU A 133 -13.75 -16.08 -8.96
C LEU A 133 -13.23 -16.10 -10.40
N ALA A 134 -13.99 -15.49 -11.29
CA ALA A 134 -13.56 -15.32 -12.68
C ALA A 134 -12.34 -14.35 -12.75
N PRO A 135 -11.42 -14.53 -13.71
CA PRO A 135 -10.34 -13.58 -13.95
C PRO A 135 -10.87 -12.15 -14.13
N GLY A 136 -10.24 -11.18 -13.44
CA GLY A 136 -10.63 -9.77 -13.49
C GLY A 136 -11.93 -9.42 -12.77
N SER A 137 -12.55 -10.33 -12.00
CA SER A 137 -13.83 -10.06 -11.31
C SER A 137 -13.71 -9.28 -9.99
N LEU A 138 -12.49 -9.13 -9.43
CA LEU A 138 -12.24 -8.34 -8.24
C LEU A 138 -11.94 -6.90 -8.60
N THR A 139 -13.00 -6.12 -8.81
CA THR A 139 -12.92 -4.68 -9.05
C THR A 139 -12.77 -3.89 -7.75
N ALA A 140 -12.49 -2.58 -7.86
CA ALA A 140 -12.36 -1.69 -6.71
C ALA A 140 -13.66 -1.49 -5.90
N GLU A 141 -14.83 -1.73 -6.51
CA GLU A 141 -16.14 -1.65 -5.84
C GLU A 141 -16.35 -2.83 -4.88
N ARG A 142 -15.70 -3.96 -5.15
CA ARG A 142 -15.85 -5.14 -4.33
C ARG A 142 -15.10 -4.99 -3.01
N VAL A 143 -15.79 -5.18 -1.90
CA VAL A 143 -15.24 -5.13 -0.55
C VAL A 143 -15.71 -6.35 0.24
N ALA A 144 -14.76 -7.02 0.90
CA ALA A 144 -15.01 -8.19 1.73
C ALA A 144 -13.82 -8.33 2.72
N PRO A 145 -13.75 -7.52 3.80
CA PRO A 145 -12.68 -7.63 4.78
C PRO A 145 -12.80 -8.93 5.56
N GLY A 146 -11.75 -9.35 6.23
CA GLY A 146 -11.77 -10.54 7.07
C GLY A 146 -11.00 -11.71 6.46
N THR A 147 -9.75 -11.48 6.07
CA THR A 147 -8.88 -12.57 5.60
C THR A 147 -8.72 -13.63 6.68
N HIS A 148 -8.94 -14.87 6.30
CA HIS A 148 -8.80 -16.04 7.14
C HIS A 148 -7.38 -16.62 7.11
N TRP A 149 -6.85 -17.00 8.27
CA TRP A 149 -5.62 -17.78 8.42
C TRP A 149 -5.84 -18.94 9.37
N GLU A 150 -5.42 -20.12 8.96
CA GLU A 150 -5.23 -21.25 9.84
C GLU A 150 -3.92 -21.03 10.63
N THR A 151 -4.01 -21.09 11.95
CA THR A 151 -2.87 -21.00 12.87
C THR A 151 -2.77 -22.28 13.69
N LEU A 152 -1.65 -22.45 14.42
CA LEU A 152 -1.49 -23.60 15.33
C LEU A 152 -2.53 -23.58 16.46
N ASP A 153 -2.97 -22.39 16.85
CA ASP A 153 -3.90 -22.16 17.98
C ASP A 153 -5.37 -22.02 17.51
N GLY A 154 -5.64 -22.24 16.21
CA GLY A 154 -6.98 -22.12 15.62
C GLY A 154 -7.05 -21.18 14.43
N CYS A 155 -8.23 -20.64 14.15
CA CYS A 155 -8.46 -19.72 13.05
C CYS A 155 -8.35 -18.25 13.52
N MET A 156 -7.64 -17.44 12.76
CA MET A 156 -7.59 -16.00 12.93
C MET A 156 -8.27 -15.30 11.76
N ILE A 157 -9.04 -14.26 12.01
CA ILE A 157 -9.72 -13.48 10.98
C ILE A 157 -9.35 -12.02 11.10
N GLY A 158 -8.67 -11.48 10.09
CA GLY A 158 -8.16 -10.11 10.06
C GLY A 158 -9.19 -9.07 9.65
N TYR A 159 -10.22 -8.83 10.46
CA TYR A 159 -11.25 -7.82 10.16
C TYR A 159 -10.75 -6.37 10.34
N GLY A 160 -10.05 -6.08 11.43
CA GLY A 160 -9.67 -4.71 11.82
C GLY A 160 -8.87 -4.01 10.74
N TYR A 161 -7.78 -4.61 10.31
CA TYR A 161 -6.89 -4.04 9.29
C TYR A 161 -7.61 -3.80 7.95
N GLY A 162 -8.30 -4.81 7.42
CA GLY A 162 -9.03 -4.71 6.14
C GLY A 162 -10.11 -3.64 6.17
N SER A 163 -10.88 -3.57 7.26
CA SER A 163 -11.93 -2.56 7.45
C SER A 163 -11.35 -1.14 7.50
N ALA A 164 -10.26 -0.92 8.24
CA ALA A 164 -9.61 0.39 8.30
C ALA A 164 -9.13 0.86 6.92
N LYS A 165 -8.60 -0.06 6.09
CA LYS A 165 -8.22 0.27 4.71
C LYS A 165 -9.42 0.71 3.88
N ILE A 166 -10.55 0.00 3.95
CA ILE A 166 -11.79 0.35 3.24
C ILE A 166 -12.33 1.70 3.69
N PHE A 167 -12.40 1.96 5.00
CA PHE A 167 -12.81 3.28 5.54
C PHE A 167 -11.94 4.40 4.99
N THR A 168 -10.63 4.19 4.98
CA THR A 168 -9.67 5.17 4.46
C THR A 168 -9.82 5.40 2.96
N GLU A 169 -10.06 4.35 2.15
CA GLU A 169 -10.36 4.49 0.72
C GLU A 169 -11.56 5.42 0.50
N ARG A 170 -12.64 5.21 1.24
CA ARG A 170 -13.87 6.03 1.13
C ARG A 170 -13.64 7.47 1.58
N MET A 171 -12.88 7.68 2.65
CA MET A 171 -12.49 9.01 3.10
C MET A 171 -11.63 9.73 2.04
N CYS A 172 -10.65 9.07 1.43
CA CYS A 172 -9.84 9.64 0.37
C CYS A 172 -10.68 10.08 -0.84
N VAL A 173 -11.62 9.24 -1.28
CA VAL A 173 -12.55 9.58 -2.38
C VAL A 173 -13.40 10.79 -2.01
N ALA A 174 -14.00 10.81 -0.83
CA ALA A 174 -14.85 11.93 -0.39
C ALA A 174 -14.08 13.25 -0.26
N ALA A 175 -12.87 13.21 0.30
CA ALA A 175 -12.00 14.37 0.41
C ALA A 175 -11.60 14.90 -0.97
N ALA A 176 -11.29 14.02 -1.92
CA ALA A 176 -10.94 14.39 -3.28
C ALA A 176 -12.10 15.12 -3.98
N GLN A 177 -13.31 14.60 -3.85
CA GLN A 177 -14.51 15.22 -4.45
C GLN A 177 -14.81 16.61 -3.91
N ARG A 178 -14.56 16.81 -2.61
CA ARG A 178 -14.90 18.08 -1.94
C ARG A 178 -13.79 19.13 -2.06
N ASP A 179 -12.53 18.72 -1.98
CA ASP A 179 -11.44 19.65 -1.62
C ASP A 179 -10.42 19.85 -2.77
N GLY A 180 -10.63 19.27 -3.94
CA GLY A 180 -9.75 19.43 -5.12
C GLY A 180 -8.38 18.77 -5.00
N LEU A 181 -8.16 17.96 -3.97
CA LEU A 181 -6.99 17.10 -3.82
C LEU A 181 -7.23 15.78 -4.56
N SER A 182 -6.45 15.47 -5.59
CA SER A 182 -6.60 14.16 -6.23
C SER A 182 -6.03 13.04 -5.36
N THR A 183 -6.77 11.92 -5.23
CA THR A 183 -6.35 10.79 -4.41
C THR A 183 -6.31 9.49 -5.20
N VAL A 184 -5.30 8.66 -4.93
CA VAL A 184 -5.17 7.30 -5.47
C VAL A 184 -5.03 6.33 -4.31
N SER A 185 -6.04 5.52 -4.06
CA SER A 185 -5.96 4.42 -3.09
C SER A 185 -5.59 3.14 -3.83
N ILE A 186 -4.47 2.53 -3.48
CA ILE A 186 -3.93 1.35 -4.14
C ILE A 186 -4.11 0.14 -3.23
N ARG A 187 -4.93 -0.82 -3.61
CA ARG A 187 -5.01 -2.13 -2.96
C ARG A 187 -3.80 -2.95 -3.36
N ILE A 188 -2.73 -2.78 -2.62
CA ILE A 188 -1.44 -3.41 -2.87
C ILE A 188 -1.58 -4.92 -2.68
N GLY A 189 -1.06 -5.66 -3.65
CA GLY A 189 -0.90 -7.09 -3.58
C GLY A 189 0.23 -7.52 -2.65
N TRP A 190 0.67 -8.75 -2.81
CA TRP A 190 1.70 -9.32 -1.96
C TRP A 190 3.10 -8.91 -2.40
N CYS A 191 3.81 -8.17 -1.55
CA CYS A 191 5.20 -7.78 -1.74
C CYS A 191 6.04 -8.26 -0.56
N GLN A 192 6.99 -9.16 -0.82
CA GLN A 192 7.92 -9.63 0.19
C GLN A 192 9.11 -8.68 0.40
N VAL A 193 9.83 -8.88 1.49
CA VAL A 193 11.11 -8.22 1.75
C VAL A 193 12.18 -8.71 0.75
N GLY A 194 13.13 -7.86 0.41
CA GLY A 194 14.23 -8.20 -0.49
C GLY A 194 13.80 -8.27 -1.95
N GLU A 195 14.27 -9.27 -2.68
CA GLU A 195 14.05 -9.41 -4.12
C GLU A 195 12.62 -9.78 -4.50
N ASN A 196 11.84 -10.32 -3.57
CA ASN A 196 10.42 -10.60 -3.75
C ASN A 196 10.16 -11.54 -4.96
N LEU A 197 10.88 -12.68 -4.98
CA LEU A 197 10.82 -13.63 -6.10
C LEU A 197 9.61 -14.56 -6.00
N PRO A 198 9.00 -14.97 -7.14
CA PRO A 198 7.83 -15.84 -7.16
C PRO A 198 7.99 -17.15 -6.39
N HIS A 199 9.16 -17.77 -6.46
CA HIS A 199 9.42 -19.06 -5.81
C HIS A 199 9.60 -18.96 -4.29
N THR A 200 9.76 -17.75 -3.73
CA THR A 200 9.85 -17.51 -2.28
C THR A 200 8.50 -17.27 -1.61
N LEU A 201 7.43 -17.16 -2.41
CA LEU A 201 6.08 -17.00 -1.89
C LEU A 201 5.58 -18.26 -1.19
N ASN A 202 5.06 -18.11 0.00
CA ASN A 202 4.46 -19.20 0.78
C ASN A 202 2.97 -18.96 1.03
N ALA A 203 2.25 -20.00 1.39
CA ALA A 203 0.81 -19.94 1.64
C ALA A 203 0.41 -19.13 2.88
N GLY A 204 1.33 -18.92 3.82
CA GLY A 204 1.11 -18.03 4.98
C GLY A 204 1.33 -16.57 4.66
N GLY A 205 1.83 -16.27 3.46
CA GLY A 205 2.15 -14.91 3.06
C GLY A 205 3.24 -14.24 3.89
N ASN A 206 3.96 -14.96 4.76
CA ASN A 206 4.97 -14.42 5.65
C ASN A 206 6.35 -15.07 5.41
N PRO A 207 7.32 -14.34 4.84
CA PRO A 207 8.65 -14.86 4.57
C PRO A 207 9.45 -15.23 5.84
N LYS A 208 8.99 -14.77 7.03
CA LYS A 208 9.61 -15.10 8.32
C LYS A 208 9.11 -16.41 8.93
N LEU A 209 8.04 -16.99 8.40
CA LEU A 209 7.66 -18.33 8.78
C LEU A 209 8.66 -19.28 8.13
N SER A 210 9.57 -19.84 8.94
CA SER A 210 10.57 -20.80 8.49
C SER A 210 9.92 -21.97 7.74
N ALA A 211 10.67 -22.60 6.84
CA ALA A 211 10.23 -23.80 6.11
C ALA A 211 9.64 -24.87 7.04
N ASP A 212 10.18 -24.99 8.25
CA ASP A 212 9.74 -25.94 9.29
C ASP A 212 8.32 -25.67 9.83
N LYS A 213 7.79 -24.45 9.68
CA LYS A 213 6.41 -24.10 10.03
C LYS A 213 5.46 -24.11 8.82
N GLN A 214 5.97 -24.31 7.62
CA GLN A 214 5.17 -24.41 6.39
C GLN A 214 4.35 -25.70 6.29
N GLU A 215 4.69 -26.74 7.03
CA GLU A 215 3.95 -28.02 7.01
C GLU A 215 2.58 -27.98 7.71
N SER A 216 2.22 -26.91 8.40
CA SER A 216 0.90 -26.76 8.97
C SER A 216 -0.13 -26.35 7.91
N LYS A 217 -0.81 -27.34 7.33
CA LYS A 217 -2.14 -27.24 6.69
C LYS A 217 -2.47 -26.10 5.69
N SER A 218 -1.51 -25.27 5.23
CA SER A 218 -1.82 -24.32 4.16
C SER A 218 -2.01 -25.08 2.86
N SER A 219 -3.21 -25.06 2.35
CA SER A 219 -3.57 -25.75 1.12
C SER A 219 -2.82 -25.17 -0.09
N ASN A 220 -2.66 -25.94 -1.16
CA ASN A 220 -2.22 -25.44 -2.47
C ASN A 220 -3.12 -24.29 -2.97
N SER A 221 -4.37 -24.26 -2.53
CA SER A 221 -5.36 -23.22 -2.75
C SER A 221 -4.92 -21.89 -2.13
N ASP A 222 -4.50 -21.88 -0.85
CA ASP A 222 -3.99 -20.67 -0.18
C ASP A 222 -2.76 -20.11 -0.90
N LEU A 223 -1.83 -20.96 -1.29
CA LEU A 223 -0.64 -20.56 -2.05
C LEU A 223 -1.03 -19.91 -3.38
N ARG A 224 -2.05 -20.47 -4.07
CA ARG A 224 -2.54 -19.89 -5.32
C ARG A 224 -3.14 -18.51 -5.11
N TRP A 225 -3.92 -18.28 -4.04
CA TRP A 225 -4.43 -16.96 -3.69
C TRP A 225 -3.30 -15.94 -3.53
N PHE A 226 -2.26 -16.27 -2.73
CA PHE A 226 -1.13 -15.36 -2.50
C PHE A 226 -0.29 -15.12 -3.75
N ARG A 227 -0.08 -16.14 -4.59
CA ARG A 227 0.60 -15.98 -5.89
C ARG A 227 -0.19 -15.10 -6.83
N ASN A 228 -1.48 -15.29 -6.95
CA ASN A 228 -2.32 -14.50 -7.85
C ASN A 228 -2.35 -13.00 -7.48
N MET A 229 -2.11 -12.63 -6.23
CA MET A 229 -1.99 -11.23 -5.84
C MET A 229 -0.56 -10.71 -5.76
N TRP A 230 0.44 -11.49 -6.19
CA TRP A 230 1.82 -11.04 -6.14
C TRP A 230 2.03 -9.75 -6.93
N LEU A 231 2.83 -8.84 -6.36
CA LEU A 231 3.28 -7.61 -7.01
C LEU A 231 4.80 -7.60 -6.96
N SER A 232 5.46 -7.72 -8.11
CA SER A 232 6.92 -7.69 -8.21
C SER A 232 7.50 -6.34 -7.78
N ASN A 233 8.79 -6.30 -7.48
CA ASN A 233 9.45 -5.03 -7.16
C ASN A 233 9.41 -4.05 -8.35
N ARG A 234 9.61 -4.53 -9.59
CA ARG A 234 9.56 -3.71 -10.80
C ARG A 234 8.18 -3.12 -11.03
N ASP A 235 7.15 -3.93 -10.90
CA ASP A 235 5.77 -3.49 -11.09
C ASP A 235 5.29 -2.58 -9.94
N PHE A 236 5.77 -2.82 -8.71
CA PHE A 236 5.57 -1.91 -7.58
C PHE A 236 6.14 -0.51 -7.87
N ASP A 237 7.37 -0.44 -8.35
CA ASP A 237 8.01 0.84 -8.69
C ASP A 237 7.23 1.58 -9.78
N ASN A 238 6.84 0.88 -10.86
CA ASN A 238 6.02 1.45 -11.92
C ASN A 238 4.65 1.93 -11.41
N LEU A 239 3.97 1.12 -10.59
CA LEU A 239 2.66 1.44 -10.04
C LEU A 239 2.66 2.75 -9.24
N PHE A 240 3.62 2.90 -8.33
CA PHE A 240 3.70 4.10 -7.49
C PHE A 240 4.21 5.32 -8.25
N GLU A 241 5.14 5.15 -9.19
CA GLU A 241 5.54 6.22 -10.09
C GLU A 241 4.34 6.75 -10.87
N ARG A 242 3.55 5.86 -11.49
CA ARG A 242 2.35 6.23 -12.23
C ARG A 242 1.30 6.89 -11.34
N ALA A 243 1.07 6.39 -10.14
CA ALA A 243 0.13 6.98 -9.20
C ALA A 243 0.49 8.43 -8.80
N VAL A 244 1.80 8.72 -8.67
CA VAL A 244 2.31 10.07 -8.37
C VAL A 244 2.18 10.99 -9.57
N LEU A 245 2.48 10.51 -10.80
CA LEU A 245 2.62 11.35 -11.99
C LEU A 245 1.35 11.47 -12.82
N ALA A 246 0.38 10.56 -12.69
CA ALA A 246 -0.82 10.55 -13.53
C ALA A 246 -1.58 11.87 -13.48
N ASP A 247 -2.06 12.29 -14.65
CA ASP A 247 -2.98 13.44 -14.76
C ASP A 247 -4.39 13.02 -14.36
N ALA A 248 -4.93 13.67 -13.33
CA ALA A 248 -6.28 13.41 -12.83
C ALA A 248 -7.39 14.10 -13.64
N ALA A 249 -7.05 14.95 -14.61
CA ALA A 249 -8.05 15.73 -15.37
C ALA A 249 -9.05 14.86 -16.11
N ASN A 250 -8.63 13.66 -16.53
CA ASN A 250 -9.45 12.73 -17.29
C ASN A 250 -10.02 11.57 -16.45
N TRP A 251 -9.88 11.62 -15.13
CA TRP A 251 -10.47 10.60 -14.26
C TRP A 251 -11.98 10.82 -14.12
N PRO A 252 -12.78 9.75 -13.93
CA PRO A 252 -14.24 9.88 -13.75
C PRO A 252 -14.60 10.66 -12.48
N GLN A 253 -13.68 10.68 -11.50
CA GLN A 253 -13.76 11.46 -10.28
C GLN A 253 -12.34 11.68 -9.73
N PRO A 254 -12.09 12.74 -8.95
CA PRO A 254 -10.74 13.10 -8.51
C PRO A 254 -10.12 12.11 -7.50
N GLY A 255 -10.91 11.22 -6.90
CA GLY A 255 -10.46 10.16 -6.01
C GLY A 255 -10.74 8.78 -6.59
N ILE A 256 -9.71 7.96 -6.78
CA ILE A 256 -9.84 6.61 -7.36
C ILE A 256 -9.31 5.54 -6.42
N VAL A 257 -9.87 4.35 -6.53
CA VAL A 257 -9.39 3.12 -5.89
C VAL A 257 -9.02 2.13 -7.00
N ILE A 258 -7.84 1.54 -6.92
CA ILE A 258 -7.32 0.60 -7.92
C ILE A 258 -6.67 -0.61 -7.25
N ASN A 259 -6.61 -1.73 -7.97
CA ASN A 259 -5.78 -2.86 -7.57
C ASN A 259 -4.35 -2.68 -8.06
N GLY A 260 -3.39 -3.06 -7.19
CA GLY A 260 -1.96 -3.01 -7.47
C GLY A 260 -1.34 -4.38 -7.34
N VAL A 261 -1.41 -5.17 -8.41
CA VAL A 261 -0.80 -6.51 -8.55
C VAL A 261 -0.06 -6.59 -9.88
N SER A 262 0.88 -7.54 -10.03
CA SER A 262 1.50 -7.82 -11.33
C SER A 262 0.51 -8.44 -12.32
N ALA A 263 0.90 -8.63 -13.57
CA ALA A 263 0.02 -9.20 -14.61
C ALA A 263 -0.10 -10.73 -14.49
N ASN A 264 -0.43 -11.22 -13.31
CA ASN A 264 -0.44 -12.64 -12.98
C ASN A 264 -1.54 -13.38 -13.76
N SER A 265 -1.15 -14.38 -14.52
CA SER A 265 -2.05 -15.14 -15.39
C SER A 265 -3.20 -15.80 -14.62
N GLY A 266 -4.43 -15.54 -15.04
CA GLY A 266 -5.65 -16.11 -14.42
C GLY A 266 -6.06 -15.52 -13.08
N MET A 267 -5.43 -14.43 -12.64
CA MET A 267 -5.80 -13.76 -11.40
C MET A 267 -7.21 -13.17 -11.43
N ALA A 268 -7.87 -13.14 -10.28
CA ALA A 268 -9.18 -12.51 -10.16
C ALA A 268 -9.12 -10.96 -10.06
N TRP A 269 -7.99 -10.38 -9.69
CA TRP A 269 -7.84 -8.93 -9.57
C TRP A 269 -7.94 -8.22 -10.91
N GLU A 270 -8.83 -7.24 -10.99
CA GLU A 270 -8.97 -6.35 -12.15
C GLU A 270 -7.86 -5.29 -12.09
N ILE A 271 -7.12 -5.10 -13.17
CA ILE A 271 -6.04 -4.10 -13.30
C ILE A 271 -6.22 -3.14 -14.46
N GLU A 272 -7.27 -3.31 -15.27
CA GLU A 272 -7.51 -2.45 -16.43
C GLU A 272 -7.82 -1.01 -16.00
N THR A 273 -8.52 -0.83 -14.88
CA THR A 273 -8.74 0.50 -14.28
C THR A 273 -7.42 1.20 -13.95
N ALA A 274 -6.46 0.49 -13.36
CA ALA A 274 -5.13 1.06 -13.08
C ALA A 274 -4.39 1.40 -14.38
N LYS A 275 -4.46 0.54 -15.40
CA LYS A 275 -3.85 0.80 -16.71
C LYS A 275 -4.44 2.04 -17.37
N GLN A 276 -5.77 2.19 -17.36
CA GLN A 276 -6.48 3.30 -18.00
C GLN A 276 -6.29 4.63 -17.26
N LEU A 277 -6.44 4.64 -15.93
CA LEU A 277 -6.50 5.88 -15.17
C LEU A 277 -5.13 6.43 -14.80
N ILE A 278 -4.15 5.57 -14.48
CA ILE A 278 -2.82 6.04 -14.10
C ILE A 278 -1.71 5.63 -15.09
N GLY A 279 -2.03 4.85 -16.12
CA GLY A 279 -1.04 4.35 -17.08
C GLY A 279 -0.14 3.26 -16.49
N TYR A 280 -0.64 2.48 -15.53
CA TYR A 280 0.07 1.34 -14.97
C TYR A 280 0.39 0.31 -16.04
N ARG A 281 1.63 -0.21 -16.07
CA ARG A 281 2.09 -1.15 -17.09
C ARG A 281 2.85 -2.31 -16.43
N PRO A 282 2.15 -3.23 -15.77
CA PRO A 282 2.80 -4.40 -15.17
C PRO A 282 3.43 -5.28 -16.26
N GLN A 283 4.59 -5.85 -15.94
CA GLN A 283 5.39 -6.64 -16.86
C GLN A 283 5.67 -8.05 -16.35
N ASP A 284 5.47 -8.28 -15.05
CA ASP A 284 5.80 -9.54 -14.42
C ASP A 284 4.56 -10.42 -14.23
N ASP A 285 4.78 -11.72 -14.30
CA ASP A 285 3.79 -12.75 -14.02
C ASP A 285 4.41 -13.78 -13.06
N VAL A 286 3.73 -14.05 -11.96
CA VAL A 286 4.19 -15.02 -10.94
C VAL A 286 4.31 -16.45 -11.47
N TRP A 287 3.68 -16.73 -12.62
CA TRP A 287 3.61 -18.04 -13.23
C TRP A 287 4.59 -18.23 -14.41
N SER A 288 5.32 -17.18 -14.81
CA SER A 288 6.31 -17.21 -15.90
C SER A 288 7.69 -17.68 -15.43
#